data_761dcb183e519b6a8542500b1707af7c
#
_entry.id   761dcb183e519b6a8542500b1707af7c
#
_cell.length_a   1.000
_cell.length_b   1.000
_cell.length_c   1.000
_cell.angle_alpha   90.00
_cell.angle_beta   90.00
_cell.angle_gamma   90.00
#
_symmetry.space_group_name_H-M   'P 1'
#
loop_
_entity.id
_entity.type
_entity.pdbx_description
1 polymer ?
#
loop_
_entity_poly.entity_id
_entity_poly.type
_entity_poly.pdbx_seq_one_letter_code
_entity_poly.pdbx_strand_id
1 'polypeptide(L)'
;MPKLVVRSFAISLDGFSAAPGQSLEAPFGKDGLKLMNWVFATRFFNTMFGKPGGVEGIDNDFMARSDDNIGASIMGRHMFGPPPDAKDKEAWKGWWGENPPYHHPVFVLSHQKKASFDMEGGTSFTFVTDGIESALKQAFAAAKGKDVRLAGGPATVRQYLKAGLIDELHLVQVPLLMGQGERIFEDVGGVESLYECVEFTPSKAVSHLRIVKKAR
;
A
#
# COMPACT_ATOMS: atom_id res chain seq x y z
N MET A 1 -5.17 7.63 -19.77
CA MET A 1 -4.21 8.43 -18.95
C MET A 1 -3.77 7.58 -17.79
N PRO A 2 -2.52 7.66 -17.33
CA PRO A 2 -2.05 6.95 -16.14
C PRO A 2 -2.85 7.39 -14.90
N LYS A 3 -3.02 6.47 -13.95
CA LYS A 3 -3.85 6.65 -12.75
C LYS A 3 -3.02 6.53 -11.48
N LEU A 4 -3.47 7.22 -10.43
CA LEU A 4 -3.05 6.92 -9.06
C LEU A 4 -3.99 5.87 -8.47
N VAL A 5 -3.45 4.69 -8.18
CA VAL A 5 -4.25 3.55 -7.73
C VAL A 5 -3.78 3.03 -6.37
N VAL A 6 -4.74 2.67 -5.53
CA VAL A 6 -4.50 1.87 -4.32
C VAL A 6 -4.92 0.44 -4.62
N ARG A 7 -4.05 -0.51 -4.37
CA ARG A 7 -4.30 -1.93 -4.66
C ARG A 7 -4.21 -2.77 -3.40
N SER A 8 -5.17 -3.68 -3.23
CA SER A 8 -5.19 -4.71 -2.18
C SER A 8 -4.98 -4.16 -0.76
N PHE A 9 -5.59 -3.01 -0.48
CA PHE A 9 -5.44 -2.32 0.80
C PHE A 9 -6.37 -2.91 1.84
N ALA A 10 -5.81 -3.69 2.77
CA ALA A 10 -6.58 -4.41 3.78
C ALA A 10 -7.03 -3.49 4.92
N ILE A 11 -8.30 -3.63 5.31
CA ILE A 11 -8.91 -2.99 6.49
C ILE A 11 -9.71 -4.01 7.29
N SER A 12 -9.76 -3.82 8.61
CA SER A 12 -10.67 -4.56 9.48
C SER A 12 -12.12 -4.10 9.30
N LEU A 13 -13.08 -4.83 9.86
CA LEU A 13 -14.50 -4.42 9.87
C LEU A 13 -14.72 -3.07 10.55
N ASP A 14 -13.91 -2.75 11.55
CA ASP A 14 -13.95 -1.47 12.27
C ASP A 14 -13.01 -0.40 11.68
N GLY A 15 -12.48 -0.66 10.45
CA GLY A 15 -11.82 0.33 9.59
C GLY A 15 -10.34 0.59 9.86
N PHE A 16 -9.65 -0.27 10.62
CA PHE A 16 -8.21 -0.16 10.87
C PHE A 16 -7.41 -0.93 9.82
N SER A 17 -6.27 -0.38 9.43
CA SER A 17 -5.34 -0.98 8.46
C SER A 17 -3.93 -1.18 9.01
N ALA A 18 -3.66 -0.72 10.22
CA ALA A 18 -2.45 -1.00 10.97
C ALA A 18 -2.76 -0.98 12.47
N ALA A 19 -2.14 -1.87 13.24
CA ALA A 19 -2.23 -1.90 14.68
C ALA A 19 -1.17 -1.00 15.32
N PRO A 20 -1.32 -0.58 16.58
CA PRO A 20 -0.28 0.14 17.31
C PRO A 20 0.92 -0.76 17.63
N GLY A 21 2.05 -0.13 17.95
CA GLY A 21 3.25 -0.85 18.40
C GLY A 21 4.02 -1.53 17.26
N GLN A 22 4.22 -0.83 16.13
CA GLN A 22 5.12 -1.29 15.08
C GLN A 22 6.54 -1.51 15.64
N SER A 23 7.11 -2.68 15.37
CA SER A 23 8.45 -3.10 15.76
C SER A 23 9.08 -3.99 14.70
N LEU A 24 10.36 -4.36 14.89
CA LEU A 24 11.04 -5.32 13.99
C LEU A 24 10.31 -6.68 13.93
N GLU A 25 9.75 -7.13 15.05
CA GLU A 25 9.00 -8.39 15.12
C GLU A 25 7.55 -8.24 14.67
N ALA A 26 7.00 -7.02 14.73
CA ALA A 26 5.62 -6.72 14.39
C ALA A 26 5.52 -5.54 13.41
N PRO A 27 5.86 -5.72 12.12
CA PRO A 27 5.89 -4.63 11.12
C PRO A 27 4.52 -3.97 10.87
N PHE A 28 3.42 -4.65 11.13
CA PHE A 28 2.05 -4.12 11.07
C PHE A 28 1.48 -3.76 12.46
N GLY A 29 2.35 -3.70 13.50
CA GLY A 29 1.93 -3.55 14.89
C GLY A 29 1.43 -4.89 15.47
N LYS A 30 1.12 -4.87 16.77
CA LYS A 30 0.69 -6.07 17.49
C LYS A 30 -0.59 -6.62 16.86
N ASP A 31 -0.58 -7.89 16.45
CA ASP A 31 -1.69 -8.58 15.77
C ASP A 31 -2.08 -8.02 14.38
N GLY A 32 -1.47 -6.93 13.91
CA GLY A 32 -1.80 -6.31 12.63
C GLY A 32 -1.54 -7.19 11.40
N LEU A 33 -0.63 -8.17 11.53
CA LEU A 33 -0.36 -9.14 10.45
C LEU A 33 -1.58 -9.99 10.10
N LYS A 34 -2.56 -10.14 11.00
CA LYS A 34 -3.81 -10.85 10.75
C LYS A 34 -4.60 -10.27 9.57
N LEU A 35 -4.47 -8.97 9.31
CA LEU A 35 -5.04 -8.31 8.12
C LEU A 35 -4.48 -8.86 6.80
N MET A 36 -3.29 -9.49 6.82
CA MET A 36 -2.60 -9.98 5.63
C MET A 36 -2.74 -11.49 5.42
N ASN A 37 -3.42 -12.21 6.32
CA ASN A 37 -3.54 -13.68 6.23
C ASN A 37 -4.14 -14.14 4.90
N TRP A 38 -5.09 -13.39 4.35
CA TRP A 38 -5.68 -13.69 3.05
C TRP A 38 -4.67 -13.60 1.91
N VAL A 39 -3.73 -12.63 1.96
CA VAL A 39 -2.64 -12.47 0.98
C VAL A 39 -1.67 -13.64 1.05
N PHE A 40 -1.22 -14.00 2.26
CA PHE A 40 -0.25 -15.06 2.48
C PHE A 40 -0.74 -16.44 2.04
N ALA A 41 -2.05 -16.62 2.00
CA ALA A 41 -2.67 -17.86 1.52
C ALA A 41 -2.67 -17.99 -0.01
N THR A 42 -2.51 -16.89 -0.77
CA THR A 42 -2.61 -16.91 -2.24
C THR A 42 -1.41 -17.57 -2.91
N ARG A 43 -1.64 -18.17 -4.08
CA ARG A 43 -0.57 -18.71 -4.95
C ARG A 43 0.35 -17.57 -5.41
N PHE A 44 -0.21 -16.43 -5.80
CA PHE A 44 0.57 -15.28 -6.26
C PHE A 44 1.62 -14.86 -5.23
N PHE A 45 1.22 -14.69 -3.96
CA PHE A 45 2.15 -14.33 -2.89
C PHE A 45 3.24 -15.40 -2.69
N ASN A 46 2.85 -16.67 -2.65
CA ASN A 46 3.83 -17.75 -2.49
C ASN A 46 4.83 -17.78 -3.63
N THR A 47 4.38 -17.64 -4.88
CA THR A 47 5.25 -17.60 -6.07
C THR A 47 6.21 -16.41 -6.03
N MET A 48 5.75 -15.21 -5.60
CA MET A 48 6.58 -14.01 -5.47
C MET A 48 7.79 -14.26 -4.55
N PHE A 49 7.64 -15.09 -3.52
CA PHE A 49 8.71 -15.46 -2.60
C PHE A 49 9.35 -16.82 -2.88
N GLY A 50 9.17 -17.37 -4.09
CA GLY A 50 9.75 -18.65 -4.50
C GLY A 50 9.23 -19.86 -3.72
N LYS A 51 8.07 -19.75 -3.06
CA LYS A 51 7.46 -20.83 -2.29
C LYS A 51 6.46 -21.60 -3.15
N PRO A 52 6.40 -22.94 -3.03
CA PRO A 52 5.37 -23.74 -3.70
C PRO A 52 4.00 -23.59 -3.02
N GLY A 53 2.93 -23.91 -3.76
CA GLY A 53 1.57 -23.98 -3.22
C GLY A 53 0.84 -22.62 -3.22
N GLY A 54 -0.13 -22.50 -2.30
CA GLY A 54 -1.04 -21.38 -2.22
C GLY A 54 -2.40 -21.64 -2.89
N VAL A 55 -3.40 -20.88 -2.49
CA VAL A 55 -4.79 -21.01 -2.93
C VAL A 55 -5.00 -20.17 -4.20
N GLU A 56 -5.70 -20.74 -5.17
CA GLU A 56 -6.23 -20.04 -6.35
C GLU A 56 -7.67 -19.53 -6.07
N GLY A 57 -8.19 -18.71 -6.98
CA GLY A 57 -9.54 -18.15 -6.91
C GLY A 57 -9.53 -16.64 -6.69
N ILE A 58 -10.64 -16.10 -6.25
CA ILE A 58 -10.93 -14.65 -6.22
C ILE A 58 -9.81 -13.85 -5.55
N ASP A 59 -9.36 -14.25 -4.37
CA ASP A 59 -8.32 -13.54 -3.63
C ASP A 59 -6.99 -13.53 -4.38
N ASN A 60 -6.63 -14.67 -4.97
CA ASN A 60 -5.43 -14.81 -5.79
C ASN A 60 -5.50 -13.95 -7.06
N ASP A 61 -6.66 -13.90 -7.71
CA ASP A 61 -6.86 -13.14 -8.95
C ASP A 61 -6.76 -11.63 -8.69
N PHE A 62 -7.28 -11.15 -7.56
CA PHE A 62 -7.09 -9.76 -7.13
C PHE A 62 -5.63 -9.45 -6.81
N MET A 63 -4.91 -10.37 -6.16
CA MET A 63 -3.49 -10.19 -5.89
C MET A 63 -2.65 -10.17 -7.17
N ALA A 64 -2.89 -11.09 -8.09
CA ALA A 64 -2.18 -11.15 -9.37
C ALA A 64 -2.33 -9.85 -10.19
N ARG A 65 -3.53 -9.24 -10.16
CA ARG A 65 -3.81 -7.96 -10.83
C ARG A 65 -3.27 -6.74 -10.08
N SER A 66 -2.80 -6.89 -8.84
CA SER A 66 -2.34 -5.75 -8.03
C SER A 66 -1.11 -5.05 -8.59
N ASP A 67 -0.29 -5.75 -9.37
CA ASP A 67 0.92 -5.24 -9.99
C ASP A 67 0.75 -4.87 -11.48
N ASP A 68 -0.46 -5.10 -12.04
CA ASP A 68 -0.73 -4.81 -13.44
C ASP A 68 -0.55 -3.33 -13.76
N ASN A 69 0.22 -3.06 -14.82
CA ASN A 69 0.48 -1.71 -15.34
C ASN A 69 1.10 -0.73 -14.34
N ILE A 70 1.76 -1.18 -13.28
CA ILE A 70 2.42 -0.29 -12.32
C ILE A 70 3.83 0.08 -12.81
N GLY A 71 4.14 1.38 -12.85
CA GLY A 71 5.43 1.90 -13.27
C GLY A 71 6.22 2.62 -12.17
N ALA A 72 5.54 3.01 -11.09
CA ALA A 72 6.15 3.60 -9.89
C ALA A 72 5.24 3.39 -8.68
N SER A 73 5.80 3.52 -7.47
CA SER A 73 5.02 3.47 -6.23
C SER A 73 5.30 4.68 -5.34
N ILE A 74 4.31 5.03 -4.52
CA ILE A 74 4.45 6.02 -3.44
C ILE A 74 4.12 5.33 -2.12
N MET A 75 4.91 5.57 -1.07
CA MET A 75 4.62 5.10 0.28
C MET A 75 4.97 6.14 1.33
N GLY A 76 4.38 6.03 2.50
CA GLY A 76 4.71 6.86 3.64
C GLY A 76 5.94 6.34 4.40
N ARG A 77 6.58 7.22 5.16
CA ARG A 77 7.77 6.94 5.97
C ARG A 77 7.55 5.80 6.97
N HIS A 78 6.37 5.68 7.59
CA HIS A 78 6.06 4.61 8.53
C HIS A 78 5.99 3.23 7.83
N MET A 79 5.47 3.18 6.60
CA MET A 79 5.47 1.94 5.82
C MET A 79 6.88 1.54 5.39
N PHE A 80 7.72 2.50 5.02
CA PHE A 80 9.13 2.22 4.69
C PHE A 80 9.93 1.75 5.91
N GLY A 81 9.66 2.27 7.10
CA GLY A 81 10.47 2.08 8.31
C GLY A 81 11.67 3.07 8.35
N PRO A 82 12.62 2.94 9.28
CA PRO A 82 12.69 1.89 10.28
C PRO A 82 11.63 2.04 11.38
N PRO A 83 11.27 0.92 12.04
CA PRO A 83 10.47 0.99 13.25
C PRO A 83 11.26 1.61 14.40
N PRO A 84 10.60 2.01 15.51
CA PRO A 84 11.27 2.69 16.63
C PRO A 84 12.43 1.91 17.27
N ASP A 85 12.35 0.59 17.28
CA ASP A 85 13.31 -0.34 17.89
C ASP A 85 14.46 -0.78 16.98
N ALA A 86 14.51 -0.31 15.73
CA ALA A 86 15.63 -0.60 14.84
C ALA A 86 16.95 -0.01 15.40
N LYS A 87 17.99 -0.84 15.43
CA LYS A 87 19.32 -0.46 16.01
C LYS A 87 20.05 0.54 15.14
N ASP A 88 20.09 0.31 13.82
CA ASP A 88 20.72 1.20 12.83
C ASP A 88 19.67 1.80 11.90
N LYS A 89 19.20 2.99 12.25
CA LYS A 89 18.18 3.70 11.48
C LYS A 89 18.74 4.34 10.22
N GLU A 90 20.02 4.67 10.20
CA GLU A 90 20.69 5.29 9.06
C GLU A 90 20.91 4.27 7.94
N ALA A 91 21.35 3.05 8.28
CA ALA A 91 21.55 1.97 7.31
C ALA A 91 20.26 1.28 6.86
N TRP A 92 19.11 1.68 7.41
CA TRP A 92 17.82 1.06 7.08
C TRP A 92 17.45 1.24 5.61
N LYS A 93 17.20 0.11 4.91
CA LYS A 93 16.85 0.06 3.48
C LYS A 93 15.42 -0.42 3.20
N GLY A 94 14.59 -0.59 4.22
CA GLY A 94 13.22 -1.12 4.12
C GLY A 94 13.09 -2.52 4.70
N TRP A 95 11.90 -3.08 4.63
CA TRP A 95 11.54 -4.37 5.21
C TRP A 95 11.83 -5.57 4.31
N TRP A 96 12.16 -5.35 3.04
CA TRP A 96 12.07 -6.35 1.97
C TRP A 96 13.41 -7.00 1.61
N GLY A 97 14.46 -6.80 2.41
CA GLY A 97 15.80 -7.31 2.10
C GLY A 97 16.45 -6.61 0.91
N GLU A 98 17.45 -7.25 0.30
CA GLU A 98 18.26 -6.63 -0.75
C GLU A 98 17.55 -6.56 -2.12
N ASN A 99 16.55 -7.42 -2.37
CA ASN A 99 15.76 -7.43 -3.60
C ASN A 99 14.26 -7.19 -3.32
N PRO A 100 13.84 -5.94 -3.09
CA PRO A 100 12.43 -5.60 -2.84
C PRO A 100 11.54 -5.93 -4.05
N PRO A 101 10.27 -6.37 -3.82
CA PRO A 101 9.38 -6.88 -4.87
C PRO A 101 8.75 -5.79 -5.75
N TYR A 102 9.27 -4.59 -5.74
CA TYR A 102 8.71 -3.48 -6.54
C TYR A 102 9.24 -3.48 -7.96
N HIS A 103 10.54 -3.69 -8.18
CA HIS A 103 11.22 -3.68 -9.48
C HIS A 103 10.97 -2.40 -10.31
N HIS A 104 10.65 -1.29 -9.65
CA HIS A 104 10.41 0.03 -10.21
C HIS A 104 10.72 1.12 -9.18
N PRO A 105 10.75 2.43 -9.55
CA PRO A 105 10.98 3.53 -8.62
C PRO A 105 9.90 3.63 -7.54
N VAL A 106 10.33 3.84 -6.29
CA VAL A 106 9.49 4.02 -5.11
C VAL A 106 9.80 5.37 -4.46
N PHE A 107 8.77 6.20 -4.30
CA PHE A 107 8.87 7.51 -3.68
C PHE A 107 8.36 7.43 -2.24
N VAL A 108 9.23 7.76 -1.28
CA VAL A 108 8.93 7.70 0.15
C VAL A 108 8.64 9.11 0.67
N LEU A 109 7.40 9.38 1.05
CA LEU A 109 7.02 10.62 1.73
C LEU A 109 7.63 10.67 3.12
N SER A 110 8.43 11.70 3.39
CA SER A 110 9.18 11.86 4.64
C SER A 110 9.28 13.34 5.01
N HIS A 111 9.38 13.64 6.30
CA HIS A 111 9.76 14.96 6.78
C HIS A 111 11.29 15.16 6.87
N GLN A 112 12.04 14.07 6.73
CA GLN A 112 13.49 14.08 6.79
C GLN A 112 14.09 13.69 5.44
N LYS A 113 15.08 14.44 5.00
CA LYS A 113 15.85 14.11 3.81
C LYS A 113 16.69 12.85 4.07
N LYS A 114 16.71 11.97 3.09
CA LYS A 114 17.64 10.84 2.99
C LYS A 114 18.08 10.74 1.54
N ALA A 115 19.34 10.39 1.30
CA ALA A 115 19.84 10.14 -0.05
C ALA A 115 19.06 9.01 -0.71
N SER A 116 18.79 9.16 -1.99
CA SER A 116 18.20 8.09 -2.81
C SER A 116 19.20 6.96 -2.97
N PHE A 117 18.72 5.74 -3.11
CA PHE A 117 19.55 4.57 -3.34
C PHE A 117 18.81 3.52 -4.18
N ASP A 118 19.62 2.72 -4.89
CA ASP A 118 19.14 1.61 -5.69
C ASP A 118 19.27 0.30 -4.91
N MET A 119 18.37 -0.63 -5.20
CA MET A 119 18.33 -1.99 -4.67
C MET A 119 18.47 -3.00 -5.83
N GLU A 120 18.73 -4.25 -5.49
CA GLU A 120 18.70 -5.32 -6.47
C GLU A 120 17.33 -5.42 -7.16
N GLY A 121 17.29 -5.98 -8.36
CA GLY A 121 16.07 -6.19 -9.12
C GLY A 121 15.41 -4.94 -9.70
N GLY A 122 16.08 -3.77 -9.64
CA GLY A 122 15.60 -2.53 -10.27
C GLY A 122 14.66 -1.66 -9.40
N THR A 123 14.52 -1.96 -8.14
CA THR A 123 13.85 -1.06 -7.19
C THR A 123 14.79 0.09 -6.82
N SER A 124 14.28 1.34 -6.82
CA SER A 124 15.00 2.49 -6.25
C SER A 124 14.12 3.19 -5.22
N PHE A 125 14.72 3.75 -4.18
CA PHE A 125 14.01 4.55 -3.18
C PHE A 125 14.45 6.02 -3.24
N THR A 126 13.47 6.91 -3.43
CA THR A 126 13.67 8.37 -3.42
C THR A 126 12.82 8.99 -2.33
N PHE A 127 13.43 9.79 -1.45
CA PHE A 127 12.74 10.44 -0.32
C PHE A 127 12.27 11.83 -0.73
N VAL A 128 10.96 12.07 -0.60
CA VAL A 128 10.31 13.32 -1.00
C VAL A 128 9.84 14.05 0.25
N THR A 129 10.29 15.29 0.42
CA THR A 129 10.03 16.09 1.64
C THR A 129 9.14 17.31 1.40
N ASP A 130 8.73 17.56 0.17
CA ASP A 130 7.97 18.72 -0.28
C ASP A 130 6.48 18.40 -0.59
N GLY A 131 5.98 17.32 -0.02
CA GLY A 131 4.55 17.01 0.05
C GLY A 131 4.04 16.02 -0.98
N ILE A 132 2.75 15.73 -0.87
CA ILE A 132 2.08 14.67 -1.65
C ILE A 132 2.01 14.97 -3.15
N GLU A 133 1.83 16.23 -3.52
CA GLU A 133 1.72 16.64 -4.94
C GLU A 133 3.07 16.49 -5.65
N SER A 134 4.16 16.88 -4.99
CA SER A 134 5.51 16.69 -5.52
C SER A 134 5.84 15.20 -5.71
N ALA A 135 5.56 14.37 -4.71
CA ALA A 135 5.76 12.94 -4.82
C ALA A 135 4.95 12.34 -5.98
N LEU A 136 3.70 12.76 -6.15
CA LEU A 136 2.84 12.30 -7.24
C LEU A 136 3.39 12.68 -8.61
N LYS A 137 3.81 13.94 -8.76
CA LYS A 137 4.41 14.45 -10.02
C LYS A 137 5.67 13.67 -10.39
N GLN A 138 6.56 13.43 -9.42
CA GLN A 138 7.79 12.65 -9.63
C GLN A 138 7.47 11.20 -9.97
N ALA A 139 6.52 10.58 -9.27
CA ALA A 139 6.12 9.20 -9.52
C ALA A 139 5.51 9.03 -10.91
N PHE A 140 4.62 9.91 -11.37
CA PHE A 140 4.08 9.85 -12.73
C PHE A 140 5.16 10.04 -13.79
N ALA A 141 6.11 10.93 -13.58
CA ALA A 141 7.25 11.12 -14.50
C ALA A 141 8.09 9.83 -14.60
N ALA A 142 8.34 9.17 -13.47
CA ALA A 142 9.11 7.92 -13.42
C ALA A 142 8.34 6.71 -13.96
N ALA A 143 7.01 6.71 -13.88
CA ALA A 143 6.14 5.61 -14.31
C ALA A 143 6.08 5.42 -15.84
N LYS A 144 6.60 6.37 -16.63
CA LYS A 144 6.70 6.28 -18.11
C LYS A 144 5.37 5.91 -18.78
N GLY A 145 4.28 6.55 -18.38
CA GLY A 145 2.94 6.34 -18.92
C GLY A 145 2.16 5.19 -18.31
N LYS A 146 2.73 4.46 -17.36
CA LYS A 146 2.04 3.46 -16.53
C LYS A 146 1.40 4.12 -15.30
N ASP A 147 0.61 3.35 -14.57
CA ASP A 147 -0.03 3.78 -13.32
C ASP A 147 0.99 3.92 -12.18
N VAL A 148 0.62 4.72 -11.20
CA VAL A 148 1.35 4.88 -9.94
C VAL A 148 0.57 4.17 -8.84
N ARG A 149 1.21 3.25 -8.11
CA ARG A 149 0.61 2.62 -6.94
C ARG A 149 0.86 3.45 -5.68
N LEU A 150 -0.19 3.83 -4.99
CA LEU A 150 -0.13 4.33 -3.63
C LEU A 150 -0.17 3.14 -2.67
N ALA A 151 1.02 2.71 -2.21
CA ALA A 151 1.19 1.47 -1.46
C ALA A 151 0.71 1.58 0.01
N GLY A 152 0.73 2.80 0.58
CA GLY A 152 0.33 3.04 1.98
C GLY A 152 1.40 3.84 2.74
N GLY A 153 1.44 3.93 4.11
CA GLY A 153 0.43 3.42 5.04
C GLY A 153 -0.86 4.24 5.08
N PRO A 154 -1.73 3.97 6.08
CA PRO A 154 -3.08 4.55 6.15
C PRO A 154 -3.07 6.07 6.12
N ALA A 155 -2.22 6.72 6.92
CA ALA A 155 -2.08 8.16 6.96
C ALA A 155 -1.70 8.78 5.59
N THR A 156 -0.89 8.07 4.80
CA THR A 156 -0.51 8.51 3.45
C THR A 156 -1.70 8.38 2.51
N VAL A 157 -2.38 7.23 2.48
CA VAL A 157 -3.58 7.03 1.65
C VAL A 157 -4.65 8.07 1.98
N ARG A 158 -4.86 8.35 3.27
CA ARG A 158 -5.82 9.37 3.74
C ARG A 158 -5.51 10.77 3.23
N GLN A 159 -4.22 11.18 3.17
CA GLN A 159 -3.84 12.48 2.62
C GLN A 159 -4.22 12.61 1.13
N TYR A 160 -3.91 11.60 0.32
CA TYR A 160 -4.27 11.59 -1.10
C TYR A 160 -5.79 11.49 -1.31
N LEU A 161 -6.49 10.76 -0.45
CA LEU A 161 -7.95 10.66 -0.49
C LEU A 161 -8.60 12.02 -0.19
N LYS A 162 -8.17 12.71 0.88
CA LYS A 162 -8.64 14.07 1.23
C LYS A 162 -8.41 15.07 0.09
N ALA A 163 -7.29 14.95 -0.61
CA ALA A 163 -6.97 15.81 -1.76
C ALA A 163 -7.75 15.41 -3.05
N GLY A 164 -8.54 14.33 -3.02
CA GLY A 164 -9.27 13.82 -4.18
C GLY A 164 -8.35 13.37 -5.33
N LEU A 165 -7.13 12.91 -5.03
CA LEU A 165 -6.11 12.57 -6.01
C LEU A 165 -6.11 11.09 -6.41
N ILE A 166 -6.78 10.21 -5.65
CA ILE A 166 -6.85 8.78 -5.96
C ILE A 166 -7.87 8.56 -7.08
N ASP A 167 -7.47 7.86 -8.14
CA ASP A 167 -8.37 7.50 -9.24
C ASP A 167 -9.11 6.18 -8.97
N GLU A 168 -8.45 5.23 -8.35
CA GLU A 168 -9.03 3.93 -8.00
C GLU A 168 -8.50 3.41 -6.67
N LEU A 169 -9.39 2.92 -5.84
CA LEU A 169 -9.10 2.37 -4.51
C LEU A 169 -9.70 0.96 -4.41
N HIS A 170 -8.85 -0.05 -4.38
CA HIS A 170 -9.23 -1.40 -4.08
C HIS A 170 -8.99 -1.68 -2.59
N LEU A 171 -10.08 -1.72 -1.84
CA LEU A 171 -10.11 -2.11 -0.43
C LEU A 171 -10.39 -3.60 -0.29
N VAL A 172 -9.75 -4.20 0.70
CA VAL A 172 -10.02 -5.57 1.11
C VAL A 172 -10.50 -5.56 2.55
N GLN A 173 -11.79 -5.80 2.74
CA GLN A 173 -12.40 -5.86 4.07
C GLN A 173 -12.22 -7.24 4.67
N VAL A 174 -11.39 -7.30 5.71
CA VAL A 174 -11.09 -8.53 6.44
C VAL A 174 -12.08 -8.67 7.60
N PRO A 175 -12.73 -9.85 7.80
CA PRO A 175 -13.72 -10.07 8.86
C PRO A 175 -13.06 -10.20 10.25
N LEU A 176 -12.44 -9.12 10.69
CA LEU A 176 -11.63 -8.97 11.90
C LEU A 176 -11.98 -7.65 12.57
N LEU A 177 -12.08 -7.64 13.89
CA LEU A 177 -12.16 -6.43 14.72
C LEU A 177 -10.81 -6.19 15.38
N MET A 178 -10.25 -4.99 15.21
CA MET A 178 -8.96 -4.62 15.80
C MET A 178 -9.10 -3.75 17.04
N GLY A 179 -10.16 -2.95 17.12
CA GLY A 179 -10.47 -2.08 18.26
C GLY A 179 -9.57 -0.85 18.40
N GLN A 180 -8.36 -0.88 17.82
CA GLN A 180 -7.37 0.21 17.88
C GLN A 180 -6.41 0.17 16.70
N GLY A 181 -5.77 1.29 16.39
CA GLY A 181 -4.79 1.39 15.31
C GLY A 181 -5.01 2.62 14.43
N GLU A 182 -4.53 2.55 13.19
CA GLU A 182 -4.67 3.62 12.22
C GLU A 182 -5.83 3.35 11.26
N ARG A 183 -6.76 4.30 11.17
CA ARG A 183 -7.91 4.25 10.25
C ARG A 183 -7.61 4.97 8.94
N ILE A 184 -8.06 4.40 7.83
CA ILE A 184 -7.94 5.03 6.52
C ILE A 184 -8.98 6.15 6.32
N PHE A 185 -10.19 6.02 6.89
CA PHE A 185 -11.31 6.93 6.68
C PHE A 185 -11.54 7.92 7.82
N GLU A 186 -10.48 8.25 8.56
CA GLU A 186 -10.56 9.26 9.61
C GLU A 186 -10.52 10.68 9.00
N ASP A 187 -11.49 11.54 9.38
CA ASP A 187 -11.60 12.92 8.92
C ASP A 187 -11.57 13.10 7.38
N VAL A 188 -12.18 12.21 6.64
CA VAL A 188 -12.28 12.26 5.17
C VAL A 188 -13.66 12.73 4.69
N GLY A 189 -14.45 13.40 5.54
CA GLY A 189 -15.77 13.89 5.18
C GLY A 189 -15.77 14.76 3.93
N GLY A 190 -16.84 14.63 3.11
CA GLY A 190 -17.01 15.38 1.87
C GLY A 190 -16.41 14.72 0.61
N VAL A 191 -15.51 13.72 0.77
CA VAL A 191 -14.93 13.04 -0.40
C VAL A 191 -15.83 11.92 -0.94
N GLU A 192 -16.82 11.47 -0.19
CA GLU A 192 -17.76 10.40 -0.59
C GLU A 192 -18.52 10.75 -1.88
N SER A 193 -18.81 12.03 -2.11
CA SER A 193 -19.45 12.50 -3.33
C SER A 193 -18.59 12.34 -4.59
N LEU A 194 -17.26 12.26 -4.41
CA LEU A 194 -16.27 12.14 -5.49
C LEU A 194 -16.10 10.69 -5.98
N TYR A 195 -16.56 9.72 -5.21
CA TYR A 195 -16.27 8.31 -5.45
C TYR A 195 -17.56 7.48 -5.54
N GLU A 196 -17.45 6.34 -6.20
CA GLU A 196 -18.50 5.31 -6.26
C GLU A 196 -17.90 3.91 -6.17
N CYS A 197 -18.59 2.99 -5.51
CA CYS A 197 -18.23 1.58 -5.50
C CYS A 197 -18.77 0.92 -6.77
N VAL A 198 -17.87 0.42 -7.60
CA VAL A 198 -18.20 -0.20 -8.89
C VAL A 198 -18.10 -1.73 -8.86
N GLU A 199 -17.49 -2.29 -7.82
CA GLU A 199 -17.37 -3.73 -7.64
C GLU A 199 -17.36 -4.08 -6.16
N PHE A 200 -18.17 -5.08 -5.79
CA PHE A 200 -18.19 -5.67 -4.46
C PHE A 200 -18.21 -7.19 -4.63
N THR A 201 -17.08 -7.81 -4.37
CA THR A 201 -16.89 -9.24 -4.62
C THR A 201 -16.47 -9.95 -3.33
N PRO A 202 -17.33 -10.78 -2.72
CA PRO A 202 -16.97 -11.56 -1.55
C PRO A 202 -16.18 -12.82 -1.94
N SER A 203 -15.23 -13.20 -1.09
CA SER A 203 -14.58 -14.51 -1.08
C SER A 203 -14.93 -15.27 0.20
N LYS A 204 -14.29 -16.42 0.42
CA LYS A 204 -14.40 -17.13 1.70
C LYS A 204 -13.65 -16.44 2.84
N ALA A 205 -12.65 -15.64 2.55
CA ALA A 205 -11.77 -15.03 3.53
C ALA A 205 -12.05 -13.53 3.73
N VAL A 206 -12.40 -12.80 2.67
CA VAL A 206 -12.51 -11.34 2.68
C VAL A 206 -13.57 -10.84 1.70
N SER A 207 -13.85 -9.53 1.72
CA SER A 207 -14.62 -8.86 0.67
C SER A 207 -13.76 -7.84 -0.05
N HIS A 208 -13.76 -7.89 -1.37
CA HIS A 208 -13.06 -6.95 -2.24
C HIS A 208 -14.02 -5.84 -2.69
N LEU A 209 -13.65 -4.59 -2.45
CA LEU A 209 -14.39 -3.41 -2.85
C LEU A 209 -13.52 -2.57 -3.79
N ARG A 210 -13.98 -2.35 -5.02
CA ARG A 210 -13.31 -1.45 -5.95
C ARG A 210 -14.11 -0.15 -6.06
N ILE A 211 -13.47 0.92 -5.63
CA ILE A 211 -14.03 2.25 -5.55
C ILE A 211 -13.29 3.11 -6.58
N VAL A 212 -14.00 3.82 -7.42
CA VAL A 212 -13.43 4.66 -8.46
C VAL A 212 -13.87 6.11 -8.30
N LYS A 213 -13.00 7.02 -8.71
CA LYS A 213 -13.35 8.42 -8.79
C LYS A 213 -14.33 8.65 -9.94
N LYS A 214 -15.45 9.32 -9.66
CA LYS A 214 -16.46 9.67 -10.67
C LYS A 214 -15.87 10.56 -11.75
N ALA A 215 -16.23 10.32 -13.00
CA ALA A 215 -15.96 11.27 -14.07
C ALA A 215 -16.63 12.61 -13.76
N ARG A 216 -15.90 13.69 -13.96
CA ARG A 216 -16.46 15.04 -13.87
C ARG A 216 -17.23 15.38 -15.13
#